data_bd65f8f79fe288321146c00479914c29
#
_entry.id   bd65f8f79fe288321146c00479914c29
#
_cell.length_a   1.000
_cell.length_b   1.000
_cell.length_c   1.000
_cell.angle_alpha   90.00
_cell.angle_beta   90.00
_cell.angle_gamma   90.00
#
_symmetry.space_group_name_H-M   'P 1'
#
loop_
_entity.id
_entity.type
_entity.pdbx_description
1 polymer ?
#
loop_
_entity_poly.entity_id
_entity_poly.type
_entity_poly.pdbx_seq_one_letter_code
_entity_poly.pdbx_strand_id
1 'polypeptide(L)'
;MLAAAPGEAPATMADVPALAKAAIERRIEVPAAAIHILAAKPSERMPGFVVCGRVDTPSTGEDGQRFFVIIPGNFAVLDQDGKSLVDSYWSANHCE
;
A
#
# COMPACT_ATOMS: atom_id res chain seq x y z
N MET A 1 25.98 -4.16 22.48
CA MET A 1 24.73 -4.54 21.83
C MET A 1 24.64 -3.88 20.47
N LEU A 2 24.16 -4.59 19.54
CA LEU A 2 24.00 -4.06 18.24
C LEU A 2 22.62 -3.49 18.08
N ALA A 3 22.55 -2.24 17.76
CA ALA A 3 21.26 -1.66 17.47
C ALA A 3 20.75 -2.21 16.15
N ALA A 4 19.49 -2.48 16.07
CA ALA A 4 18.90 -2.86 14.81
C ALA A 4 19.09 -1.73 13.82
N ALA A 5 19.31 -2.07 12.58
CA ALA A 5 19.32 -1.08 11.53
C ALA A 5 17.93 -0.42 11.46
N PRO A 6 17.87 0.86 11.14
CA PRO A 6 16.58 1.55 11.11
C PRO A 6 15.53 0.85 10.26
N GLY A 7 15.93 0.24 9.16
CA GLY A 7 14.97 -0.43 8.29
C GLY A 7 14.51 -1.77 8.79
N GLU A 8 15.10 -2.27 9.88
CA GLU A 8 14.78 -3.59 10.39
C GLU A 8 13.80 -3.58 11.55
N ALA A 9 13.53 -2.42 12.11
CA ALA A 9 12.55 -2.34 13.17
C ALA A 9 11.18 -2.73 12.61
N PRO A 10 10.42 -3.55 13.35
CA PRO A 10 9.10 -3.90 12.87
C PRO A 10 8.23 -2.67 12.75
N ALA A 11 7.48 -2.60 11.68
CA ALA A 11 6.50 -1.55 11.53
C ALA A 11 5.37 -1.78 12.50
N THR A 12 4.79 -0.71 13.00
CA THR A 12 3.59 -0.79 13.81
C THR A 12 2.44 -0.26 12.99
N MET A 13 1.21 -0.53 13.43
CA MET A 13 0.04 -0.04 12.72
C MET A 13 0.07 1.48 12.58
N ALA A 14 0.66 2.17 13.54
CA ALA A 14 0.75 3.63 13.48
C ALA A 14 1.63 4.10 12.32
N ASP A 15 2.62 3.29 11.94
CA ASP A 15 3.56 3.65 10.86
C ASP A 15 3.03 3.27 9.48
N VAL A 16 2.08 2.37 9.42
CA VAL A 16 1.66 1.74 8.17
C VAL A 16 1.14 2.75 7.15
N PRO A 17 0.28 3.72 7.50
CA PRO A 17 -0.19 4.66 6.49
C PRO A 17 0.93 5.45 5.83
N ALA A 18 1.89 5.92 6.61
CA ALA A 18 3.00 6.69 6.05
C ALA A 18 3.88 5.83 5.15
N LEU A 19 4.11 4.58 5.56
CA LEU A 19 4.92 3.67 4.77
C LEU A 19 4.24 3.31 3.45
N ALA A 20 2.92 3.12 3.49
CA ALA A 20 2.16 2.83 2.29
C ALA A 20 2.20 4.00 1.32
N LYS A 21 2.01 5.22 1.82
CA LYS A 21 2.06 6.40 0.96
C LYS A 21 3.44 6.55 0.32
N ALA A 22 4.48 6.31 1.10
CA ALA A 22 5.85 6.38 0.56
C ALA A 22 6.06 5.35 -0.55
N ALA A 23 5.51 4.15 -0.38
CA ALA A 23 5.64 3.12 -1.40
C ALA A 23 4.94 3.52 -2.70
N ILE A 24 3.77 4.14 -2.59
CA ILE A 24 3.04 4.62 -3.77
C ILE A 24 3.81 5.77 -4.43
N GLU A 25 4.35 6.67 -3.63
CA GLU A 25 5.08 7.83 -4.15
C GLU A 25 6.34 7.43 -4.90
N ARG A 26 6.90 6.27 -4.58
CA ARG A 26 8.05 5.75 -5.35
C ARG A 26 7.65 5.22 -6.70
N ARG A 27 6.40 4.83 -6.85
CA ARG A 27 5.91 4.25 -8.08
C ARG A 27 5.36 5.29 -9.04
N ILE A 28 4.69 6.31 -8.51
CA ILE A 28 4.06 7.33 -9.33
C ILE A 28 4.23 8.68 -8.66
N GLU A 29 4.20 9.73 -9.48
CA GLU A 29 4.34 11.08 -8.96
C GLU A 29 2.98 11.65 -8.61
N VAL A 30 2.63 11.57 -7.35
CA VAL A 30 1.38 12.15 -6.85
C VAL A 30 1.66 12.74 -5.48
N PRO A 31 0.94 13.79 -5.11
CA PRO A 31 1.06 14.30 -3.75
C PRO A 31 0.44 13.33 -2.76
N ALA A 32 0.92 13.36 -1.53
CA ALA A 32 0.38 12.47 -0.50
C ALA A 32 -1.12 12.67 -0.32
N ALA A 33 -1.62 13.87 -0.52
CA ALA A 33 -3.05 14.14 -0.38
C ALA A 33 -3.91 13.41 -1.40
N ALA A 34 -3.31 12.94 -2.50
CA ALA A 34 -4.04 12.20 -3.51
C ALA A 34 -4.15 10.71 -3.18
N ILE A 35 -3.47 10.27 -2.14
CA ILE A 35 -3.44 8.85 -1.74
C ILE A 35 -4.43 8.65 -0.60
N HIS A 36 -5.44 7.82 -0.85
CA HIS A 36 -6.51 7.57 0.11
C HIS A 36 -6.47 6.14 0.58
N ILE A 37 -6.16 5.95 1.86
CA ILE A 37 -6.08 4.62 2.45
C ILE A 37 -7.47 4.22 2.90
N LEU A 38 -7.95 3.10 2.39
CA LEU A 38 -9.28 2.59 2.72
C LEU A 38 -9.22 1.55 3.83
N ALA A 39 -8.16 0.74 3.85
CA ALA A 39 -8.00 -0.28 4.87
C ALA A 39 -6.52 -0.54 5.08
N ALA A 40 -6.15 -0.72 6.35
CA ALA A 40 -4.79 -1.11 6.72
C ALA A 40 -4.93 -2.09 7.86
N LYS A 41 -4.34 -3.27 7.70
CA LYS A 41 -4.53 -4.33 8.68
C LYS A 41 -3.37 -5.32 8.64
N PRO A 42 -3.20 -6.13 9.71
CA PRO A 42 -2.20 -7.16 9.68
C PRO A 42 -2.48 -8.17 8.58
N SER A 43 -1.44 -8.64 7.94
CA SER A 43 -1.58 -9.67 6.93
C SER A 43 -1.88 -11.01 7.59
N GLU A 44 -2.80 -11.77 7.01
CA GLU A 44 -3.11 -13.10 7.50
C GLU A 44 -2.20 -14.16 6.90
N ARG A 45 -1.47 -13.79 5.84
CA ARG A 45 -0.69 -14.77 5.08
C ARG A 45 0.79 -14.73 5.39
N MET A 46 1.26 -13.61 5.89
CA MET A 46 2.68 -13.45 6.18
C MET A 46 2.84 -12.41 7.27
N PRO A 47 3.99 -12.35 7.95
CA PRO A 47 4.23 -11.29 8.92
C PRO A 47 4.19 -9.94 8.24
N GLY A 48 3.54 -8.99 8.86
CA GLY A 48 3.46 -7.64 8.33
C GLY A 48 2.05 -7.16 8.17
N PHE A 49 1.89 -6.17 7.30
CA PHE A 49 0.61 -5.48 7.12
C PHE A 49 0.30 -5.35 5.64
N VAL A 50 -0.99 -5.24 5.34
CA VAL A 50 -1.45 -4.96 3.99
C VAL A 50 -2.27 -3.67 4.03
N VAL A 51 -2.17 -2.90 2.95
CA VAL A 51 -2.88 -1.64 2.83
C VAL A 51 -3.57 -1.60 1.49
N CYS A 52 -4.83 -1.26 1.50
CA CYS A 52 -5.64 -1.13 0.30
C CYS A 52 -6.15 0.30 0.22
N GLY A 53 -6.22 0.83 -0.98
CA GLY A 53 -6.73 2.17 -1.13
C GLY A 53 -6.84 2.58 -2.57
N ARG A 54 -7.02 3.88 -2.76
CA ARG A 54 -7.12 4.48 -4.08
C ARG A 54 -6.22 5.69 -4.14
N VAL A 55 -5.74 5.98 -5.33
CA VAL A 55 -4.94 7.16 -5.56
C VAL A 55 -5.51 7.90 -6.76
N ASP A 56 -5.67 9.22 -6.60
CA ASP A 56 -6.19 10.06 -7.67
C ASP A 56 -5.07 10.33 -8.65
N THR A 57 -5.26 9.94 -9.90
CA THR A 57 -4.31 10.24 -10.95
C THR A 57 -5.04 10.87 -12.11
N PRO A 58 -4.38 11.75 -12.87
CA PRO A 58 -5.05 12.39 -13.99
C PRO A 58 -5.58 11.42 -15.04
N SER A 59 -4.95 10.27 -15.15
CA SER A 59 -5.32 9.31 -16.18
C SER A 59 -6.48 8.41 -15.80
N THR A 60 -6.92 8.41 -14.54
CA THR A 60 -7.93 7.47 -14.08
C THR A 60 -9.29 8.11 -13.77
N GLY A 61 -9.38 9.44 -13.91
CA GLY A 61 -10.65 10.12 -13.68
C GLY A 61 -11.02 10.18 -12.23
N GLU A 62 -12.33 10.26 -11.95
CA GLU A 62 -12.83 10.55 -10.61
C GLU A 62 -12.58 9.46 -9.60
N ASP A 63 -12.60 8.22 -10.05
CA ASP A 63 -12.49 7.10 -9.12
C ASP A 63 -11.06 6.80 -8.70
N GLY A 64 -10.10 7.34 -9.42
CA GLY A 64 -8.71 7.05 -9.17
C GLY A 64 -8.40 5.60 -9.52
N GLN A 65 -7.19 5.17 -9.20
CA GLN A 65 -6.84 3.76 -9.36
C GLN A 65 -6.63 3.12 -8.01
N ARG A 66 -6.97 1.86 -7.91
CA ARG A 66 -6.79 1.10 -6.68
C ARG A 66 -5.33 0.74 -6.51
N PHE A 67 -4.94 0.56 -5.27
CA PHE A 67 -3.60 0.07 -4.98
C PHE A 67 -3.63 -0.95 -3.85
N PHE A 68 -2.56 -1.71 -3.74
CA PHE A 68 -2.34 -2.66 -2.69
C PHE A 68 -0.86 -2.61 -2.31
N VAL A 69 -0.57 -2.49 -1.02
CA VAL A 69 0.80 -2.38 -0.53
C VAL A 69 1.03 -3.42 0.55
N ILE A 70 2.18 -4.06 0.52
CA ILE A 70 2.61 -4.99 1.55
C ILE A 70 3.75 -4.35 2.33
N ILE A 71 3.63 -4.36 3.64
CA ILE A 71 4.62 -3.79 4.55
C ILE A 71 5.08 -4.87 5.53
N PRO A 72 6.35 -5.04 5.75
CA PRO A 72 7.49 -4.34 5.15
C PRO A 72 7.80 -4.85 3.76
N GLY A 73 8.78 -4.23 3.13
CA GLY A 73 9.15 -4.62 1.77
C GLY A 73 8.68 -3.64 0.73
N ASN A 74 7.67 -2.84 1.08
CA ASN A 74 7.18 -1.76 0.21
C ASN A 74 6.80 -2.25 -1.17
N PHE A 75 6.21 -3.44 -1.22
CA PHE A 75 5.69 -3.96 -2.47
C PHE A 75 4.35 -3.26 -2.75
N ALA A 76 4.30 -2.54 -3.85
CA ALA A 76 3.11 -1.78 -4.20
C ALA A 76 2.67 -2.15 -5.59
N VAL A 77 1.38 -2.41 -5.75
CA VAL A 77 0.78 -2.70 -7.04
C VAL A 77 -0.42 -1.78 -7.23
N LEU A 78 -0.60 -1.28 -8.45
CA LEU A 78 -1.68 -0.38 -8.79
C LEU A 78 -2.46 -0.95 -9.97
N ASP A 79 -3.68 -0.42 -10.17
CA ASP A 79 -4.51 -0.84 -11.30
C ASP A 79 -3.78 -0.71 -12.64
N GLN A 80 -2.88 0.24 -12.78
CA GLN A 80 -2.12 0.41 -14.00
C GLN A 80 -1.18 -0.75 -14.28
N ASP A 81 -0.85 -1.53 -13.24
CA ASP A 81 -0.04 -2.74 -13.40
C ASP A 81 -0.87 -3.92 -13.86
N GLY A 82 -2.19 -3.83 -13.71
CA GLY A 82 -3.12 -4.88 -14.11
C GLY A 82 -4.28 -4.95 -13.15
N LYS A 83 -5.49 -4.68 -13.63
CA LYS A 83 -6.68 -4.69 -12.78
C LYS A 83 -6.94 -6.06 -12.17
N SER A 84 -6.70 -7.12 -12.94
CA SER A 84 -6.90 -8.47 -12.43
C SER A 84 -5.98 -8.78 -11.27
N LEU A 85 -4.77 -8.24 -11.33
CA LEU A 85 -3.80 -8.44 -10.26
C LEU A 85 -4.29 -7.77 -8.98
N VAL A 86 -4.74 -6.53 -9.09
CA VAL A 86 -5.26 -5.81 -7.93
C VAL A 86 -6.52 -6.49 -7.41
N ASP A 87 -7.41 -6.93 -8.29
CA ASP A 87 -8.60 -7.67 -7.89
C ASP A 87 -8.24 -8.87 -7.03
N SER A 88 -7.22 -9.62 -7.44
CA SER A 88 -6.80 -10.80 -6.71
C SER A 88 -6.30 -10.47 -5.31
N TYR A 89 -5.47 -9.43 -5.20
CA TYR A 89 -4.96 -9.02 -3.89
C TYR A 89 -6.06 -8.47 -3.00
N TRP A 90 -6.97 -7.69 -3.57
CA TRP A 90 -8.06 -7.13 -2.81
C TRP A 90 -9.00 -8.21 -2.30
N SER A 91 -9.34 -9.17 -3.15
CA SER A 91 -10.20 -10.29 -2.73
C SER A 91 -9.56 -11.14 -1.67
N ALA A 92 -8.30 -11.50 -1.87
CA ALA A 92 -7.60 -12.38 -0.94
C ALA A 92 -7.44 -11.75 0.44
N ASN A 93 -7.42 -10.43 0.51
CA ASN A 93 -7.18 -9.71 1.76
C ASN A 93 -8.41 -8.97 2.26
N HIS A 94 -9.55 -9.22 1.68
CA HIS A 94 -10.82 -8.64 2.13
C HIS A 94 -10.79 -7.11 2.15
N CYS A 95 -10.28 -6.53 1.07
CA CYS A 95 -10.19 -5.09 0.96
C CYS A 95 -11.53 -4.43 0.63
N GLU A 96 -12.49 -5.22 0.24
CA GLU A 96 -13.84 -4.73 -0.03
C GLU A 96 -14.84 -5.39 0.83
#